data_1b8ec85ed12df62acf2f61b5424073d1
#
_entry.id   1b8ec85ed12df62acf2f61b5424073d1
#
_cell.length_a   1.000
_cell.length_b   1.000
_cell.length_c   1.000
_cell.angle_alpha   90.00
_cell.angle_beta   90.00
_cell.angle_gamma   90.00
#
_symmetry.space_group_name_H-M   'P 1'
#
loop_
_entity.id
_entity.type
_entity.pdbx_description
1 polymer ?
#
loop_
_entity_poly.entity_id
_entity_poly.type
_entity_poly.pdbx_seq_one_letter_code
_entity_poly.pdbx_strand_id
1 'polypeptide(L)'
;LNTKYLIIRKPSDYNAANVSDYVAETLKDAGVDPDDHTVSTNLLTGQNDYTANTDGTMPNIICIMNESLSDPGALGNLETNEDYMPFIHSLTENTIKGSLSMPVFGAGTSNSEFEFLSGDSISFLPTGCNVYQSYVKDTVPSLVSTLGALGYSRTAFHPYYGEGWNRRNVYPLLGFENYISIEDFVDQDILDTYKQNNDVT
;
A
#
# COMPACT_ATOMS: atom_id res chain seq x y z
N LEU A 1 14.95 -5.44 8.21
CA LEU A 1 13.99 -5.84 7.19
C LEU A 1 12.59 -5.68 7.78
N ASN A 2 11.89 -4.62 7.39
CA ASN A 2 10.48 -4.47 7.75
C ASN A 2 9.65 -5.30 6.77
N THR A 3 9.11 -6.41 7.23
CA THR A 3 8.17 -7.21 6.46
C THR A 3 6.78 -6.66 6.70
N LYS A 4 6.14 -6.16 5.65
CA LYS A 4 4.74 -5.71 5.68
C LYS A 4 3.90 -6.66 4.83
N TYR A 5 2.67 -6.88 5.22
CA TYR A 5 1.75 -7.71 4.46
C TYR A 5 1.00 -6.86 3.44
N LEU A 6 1.01 -7.30 2.20
CA LEU A 6 0.19 -6.75 1.15
C LEU A 6 -1.01 -7.69 0.94
N ILE A 7 -2.20 -7.18 1.13
CA ILE A 7 -3.44 -7.91 0.85
C ILE A 7 -4.02 -7.31 -0.43
N ILE A 8 -4.03 -8.10 -1.49
CA ILE A 8 -4.59 -7.69 -2.78
C ILE A 8 -5.86 -8.50 -3.03
N ARG A 9 -6.99 -7.83 -3.25
CA ARG A 9 -8.18 -8.47 -3.80
C ARG A 9 -8.23 -8.23 -5.32
N LYS A 10 -8.45 -9.30 -6.04
CA LYS A 10 -8.49 -9.30 -7.50
C LYS A 10 -9.75 -8.59 -8.03
N PRO A 11 -9.64 -7.68 -9.01
CA PRO A 11 -10.79 -7.17 -9.75
C PRO A 11 -11.53 -8.29 -10.50
N SER A 12 -12.83 -8.12 -10.67
CA SER A 12 -13.73 -9.14 -11.23
C SER A 12 -13.50 -9.47 -12.71
N ASP A 13 -12.88 -8.57 -13.45
CA ASP A 13 -12.65 -8.63 -14.89
C ASP A 13 -11.23 -9.08 -15.29
N TYR A 14 -10.43 -9.47 -14.29
CA TYR A 14 -9.05 -9.84 -14.49
C TYR A 14 -8.92 -11.23 -15.11
N ASN A 15 -8.39 -11.29 -16.34
CA ASN A 15 -8.06 -12.56 -16.99
C ASN A 15 -6.62 -12.96 -16.66
N ALA A 16 -6.47 -13.97 -15.80
CA ALA A 16 -5.17 -14.47 -15.35
C ALA A 16 -4.22 -14.88 -16.51
N ALA A 17 -4.75 -15.38 -17.60
CA ALA A 17 -3.95 -15.76 -18.77
C ALA A 17 -3.25 -14.54 -19.41
N ASN A 18 -3.97 -13.42 -19.53
CA ASN A 18 -3.44 -12.24 -20.21
C ASN A 18 -2.32 -11.55 -19.39
N VAL A 19 -2.30 -11.72 -18.08
CA VAL A 19 -1.26 -11.11 -17.23
C VAL A 19 -0.01 -11.96 -17.19
N SER A 20 -0.14 -13.26 -17.18
CA SER A 20 1.01 -14.15 -17.30
C SER A 20 1.79 -13.86 -18.57
N ASP A 21 1.10 -13.72 -19.68
CA ASP A 21 1.69 -13.42 -20.99
C ASP A 21 2.32 -12.02 -21.00
N TYR A 22 1.65 -11.01 -20.46
CA TYR A 22 2.15 -9.65 -20.38
C TYR A 22 3.40 -9.54 -19.49
N VAL A 23 3.40 -10.19 -18.34
CA VAL A 23 4.57 -10.20 -17.44
C VAL A 23 5.74 -10.95 -18.08
N ALA A 24 5.48 -12.09 -18.71
CA ALA A 24 6.52 -12.86 -19.40
C ALA A 24 7.13 -12.05 -20.56
N GLU A 25 6.30 -11.34 -21.32
CA GLU A 25 6.75 -10.48 -22.42
C GLU A 25 7.57 -9.29 -21.89
N THR A 26 7.10 -8.64 -20.83
CA THR A 26 7.81 -7.52 -20.19
C THR A 26 9.16 -7.94 -19.62
N LEU A 27 9.25 -9.11 -18.98
CA LEU A 27 10.51 -9.66 -18.46
C LEU A 27 11.46 -10.00 -19.61
N LYS A 28 10.95 -10.57 -20.70
CA LYS A 28 11.74 -10.91 -21.89
C LYS A 28 12.29 -9.65 -22.57
N ASP A 29 11.50 -8.60 -22.68
CA ASP A 29 11.92 -7.30 -23.23
C ASP A 29 12.98 -6.62 -22.33
N ALA A 30 12.93 -6.87 -21.02
CA ALA A 30 13.95 -6.45 -20.07
C ALA A 30 15.22 -7.34 -20.08
N GLY A 31 15.28 -8.36 -20.94
CA GLY A 31 16.40 -9.30 -21.01
C GLY A 31 16.45 -10.30 -19.86
N VAL A 32 15.35 -10.48 -19.15
CA VAL A 32 15.20 -11.39 -18.02
C VAL A 32 14.49 -12.66 -18.53
N ASP A 33 15.09 -13.83 -18.32
CA ASP A 33 14.46 -15.10 -18.64
C ASP A 33 13.35 -15.38 -17.61
N PRO A 34 12.07 -15.39 -18.03
CA PRO A 34 10.96 -15.64 -17.12
C PRO A 34 10.98 -17.04 -16.50
N ASP A 35 11.69 -18.00 -17.09
CA ASP A 35 11.82 -19.36 -16.56
C ASP A 35 12.97 -19.49 -15.53
N ASP A 36 13.93 -18.55 -15.55
CA ASP A 36 15.07 -18.53 -14.62
C ASP A 36 14.74 -17.77 -13.31
N HIS A 37 13.73 -16.95 -13.32
CA HIS A 37 13.27 -16.25 -12.12
C HIS A 37 12.00 -16.93 -11.61
N THR A 38 12.07 -17.43 -10.38
CA THR A 38 10.89 -17.75 -9.58
C THR A 38 10.09 -16.48 -9.26
N VAL A 39 9.73 -15.69 -10.26
CA VAL A 39 8.53 -14.86 -10.17
C VAL A 39 7.43 -15.88 -10.01
N SER A 40 6.97 -16.06 -8.77
CA SER A 40 5.88 -16.96 -8.49
C SER A 40 4.68 -16.46 -9.30
N THR A 41 4.52 -17.00 -10.50
CA THR A 41 3.32 -16.78 -11.33
C THR A 41 2.07 -17.16 -10.54
N ASN A 42 2.21 -17.99 -9.52
CA ASN A 42 1.17 -18.30 -8.55
C ASN A 42 0.67 -17.07 -7.78
N LEU A 43 1.51 -16.04 -7.59
CA LEU A 43 1.08 -14.74 -7.04
C LEU A 43 0.18 -13.97 -8.02
N LEU A 44 0.44 -14.08 -9.31
CA LEU A 44 -0.28 -13.34 -10.35
C LEU A 44 -1.42 -14.16 -10.97
N THR A 45 -1.25 -15.46 -11.12
CA THR A 45 -2.25 -16.34 -11.74
C THR A 45 -3.21 -16.95 -10.71
N GLY A 46 -2.89 -16.86 -9.42
CA GLY A 46 -3.69 -17.38 -8.31
C GLY A 46 -4.21 -18.78 -8.61
N GLN A 47 -3.50 -19.81 -8.17
CA GLN A 47 -4.08 -21.17 -8.13
C GLN A 47 -5.21 -21.31 -7.11
N ASN A 48 -5.68 -20.21 -6.55
CA ASN A 48 -6.89 -20.17 -5.76
C ASN A 48 -8.06 -19.92 -6.72
N ASP A 49 -9.10 -20.73 -6.60
CA ASP A 49 -10.36 -20.60 -7.33
C ASP A 49 -11.04 -19.26 -7.01
N TYR A 50 -10.54 -18.17 -7.58
CA TYR A 50 -11.25 -16.92 -7.57
C TYR A 50 -12.34 -17.00 -8.65
N THR A 51 -13.57 -17.21 -8.23
CA THR A 51 -14.71 -16.95 -9.08
C THR A 51 -14.76 -15.44 -9.35
N ALA A 52 -14.47 -15.05 -10.59
CA ALA A 52 -14.71 -13.69 -11.01
C ALA A 52 -16.19 -13.36 -10.83
N ASN A 53 -16.51 -12.20 -10.28
CA ASN A 53 -17.86 -11.69 -10.34
C ASN A 53 -18.20 -11.46 -11.82
N THR A 54 -19.06 -12.30 -12.34
CA THR A 54 -19.48 -12.23 -13.77
C THR A 54 -20.60 -11.22 -14.00
N ASP A 55 -21.05 -10.54 -12.93
CA ASP A 55 -22.14 -9.57 -12.97
C ASP A 55 -21.69 -8.12 -13.31
N GLY A 56 -20.40 -7.92 -13.58
CA GLY A 56 -19.83 -6.61 -13.93
C GLY A 56 -19.73 -5.64 -12.73
N THR A 57 -20.00 -6.07 -11.50
CA THR A 57 -19.83 -5.22 -10.33
C THR A 57 -18.36 -5.04 -10.00
N MET A 58 -17.94 -3.78 -9.87
CA MET A 58 -16.59 -3.45 -9.41
C MET A 58 -16.53 -3.53 -7.88
N PRO A 59 -15.55 -4.28 -7.31
CA PRO A 59 -15.44 -4.41 -5.86
C PRO A 59 -14.96 -3.11 -5.23
N ASN A 60 -15.36 -2.84 -3.99
CA ASN A 60 -14.70 -1.80 -3.20
C ASN A 60 -13.24 -2.21 -2.92
N ILE A 61 -12.34 -1.24 -3.03
CA ILE A 61 -10.91 -1.42 -2.77
C ILE A 61 -10.57 -0.67 -1.50
N ILE A 62 -10.08 -1.40 -0.48
CA ILE A 62 -9.63 -0.82 0.78
C ILE A 62 -8.15 -1.14 0.94
N CYS A 63 -7.31 -0.10 0.91
CA CYS A 63 -5.88 -0.19 1.15
C CYS A 63 -5.56 0.29 2.56
N ILE A 64 -4.97 -0.56 3.38
CA ILE A 64 -4.56 -0.21 4.75
C ILE A 64 -3.05 -0.26 4.81
N MET A 65 -2.42 0.91 4.98
CA MET A 65 -1.00 1.00 5.29
C MET A 65 -0.83 0.99 6.81
N ASN A 66 -0.47 -0.17 7.35
CA ASN A 66 -0.15 -0.31 8.76
C ASN A 66 1.38 -0.21 8.93
N GLU A 67 1.86 1.01 9.06
CA GLU A 67 3.28 1.34 8.92
C GLU A 67 4.19 0.60 9.89
N SER A 68 3.81 0.54 11.16
CA SER A 68 4.63 -0.08 12.20
C SER A 68 4.41 -1.59 12.33
N LEU A 69 3.51 -2.16 11.54
CA LEU A 69 3.27 -3.60 11.55
C LEU A 69 4.42 -4.33 10.86
N SER A 70 5.10 -5.17 11.62
CA SER A 70 6.09 -6.12 11.08
C SER A 70 5.88 -7.47 11.73
N ASP A 71 6.14 -8.53 10.97
CA ASP A 71 6.16 -9.88 11.51
C ASP A 71 7.55 -10.18 12.08
N PRO A 72 7.70 -10.32 13.40
CA PRO A 72 8.98 -10.67 14.02
C PRO A 72 9.55 -12.02 13.50
N GLY A 73 8.69 -12.94 13.05
CA GLY A 73 9.10 -14.20 12.45
C GLY A 73 9.94 -14.04 11.18
N ALA A 74 9.84 -12.88 10.51
CA ALA A 74 10.71 -12.55 9.36
C ALA A 74 12.19 -12.39 9.73
N LEU A 75 12.51 -12.20 11.00
CA LEU A 75 13.87 -12.07 11.50
C LEU A 75 14.53 -13.41 11.85
N GLY A 76 13.77 -14.50 11.83
CA GLY A 76 14.22 -15.85 12.15
C GLY A 76 13.18 -16.63 12.95
N ASN A 77 13.59 -17.78 13.49
CA ASN A 77 12.71 -18.56 14.33
C ASN A 77 12.44 -17.84 15.65
N LEU A 78 11.22 -17.34 15.80
CA LEU A 78 10.75 -16.78 17.05
C LEU A 78 9.88 -17.82 17.77
N GLU A 79 10.39 -18.36 18.88
CA GLU A 79 9.62 -19.26 19.74
C GLU A 79 8.80 -18.44 20.73
N THR A 80 7.49 -18.58 20.67
CA THR A 80 6.55 -17.92 21.57
C THR A 80 5.60 -18.97 22.15
N ASN A 81 5.05 -18.71 23.33
CA ASN A 81 4.06 -19.59 23.97
C ASN A 81 2.69 -19.55 23.30
N GLU A 82 2.40 -18.50 22.53
CA GLU A 82 1.17 -18.31 21.77
C GLU A 82 1.49 -17.65 20.43
N ASP A 83 0.60 -17.77 19.45
CA ASP A 83 0.73 -17.05 18.20
C ASP A 83 0.59 -15.55 18.45
N TYR A 84 1.61 -14.78 18.14
CA TYR A 84 1.67 -13.31 18.35
C TYR A 84 0.90 -12.50 17.29
N MET A 85 0.50 -13.13 16.18
CA MET A 85 -0.29 -12.50 15.11
C MET A 85 -1.40 -13.43 14.61
N PRO A 86 -2.27 -13.95 15.50
CA PRO A 86 -3.19 -15.03 15.18
C PRO A 86 -4.14 -14.69 14.04
N PHE A 87 -4.62 -13.45 13.96
CA PHE A 87 -5.48 -13.01 12.87
C PHE A 87 -4.76 -13.05 11.52
N ILE A 88 -3.57 -12.47 11.43
CA ILE A 88 -2.81 -12.41 10.18
C ILE A 88 -2.37 -13.82 9.74
N HIS A 89 -1.93 -14.65 10.70
CA HIS A 89 -1.48 -16.00 10.39
C HIS A 89 -2.65 -16.88 9.94
N SER A 90 -3.86 -16.68 10.47
CA SER A 90 -5.06 -17.43 10.11
C SER A 90 -5.62 -17.12 8.72
N LEU A 91 -5.23 -16.00 8.12
CA LEU A 91 -5.71 -15.62 6.79
C LEU A 91 -5.17 -16.59 5.73
N THR A 92 -6.05 -17.41 5.15
CA THR A 92 -5.70 -18.44 4.16
C THR A 92 -6.60 -18.38 2.92
N GLU A 93 -7.90 -18.14 3.11
CA GLU A 93 -8.87 -18.08 2.02
C GLU A 93 -8.91 -16.69 1.38
N ASN A 94 -8.94 -16.64 0.05
CA ASN A 94 -8.99 -15.39 -0.73
C ASN A 94 -7.89 -14.40 -0.33
N THR A 95 -6.72 -14.91 0.07
CA THR A 95 -5.63 -14.12 0.63
C THR A 95 -4.32 -14.44 -0.07
N ILE A 96 -3.59 -13.38 -0.44
CA ILE A 96 -2.20 -13.46 -0.88
C ILE A 96 -1.35 -12.80 0.20
N LYS A 97 -0.34 -13.51 0.70
CA LYS A 97 0.61 -13.01 1.69
C LYS A 97 2.02 -13.08 1.13
N GLY A 98 2.85 -12.12 1.49
CA GLY A 98 4.24 -12.11 1.08
C GLY A 98 5.06 -11.10 1.87
N SER A 99 6.37 -11.18 1.72
CA SER A 99 7.32 -10.23 2.28
C SER A 99 7.53 -9.09 1.30
N LEU A 100 7.47 -7.85 1.80
CA LEU A 100 7.72 -6.65 1.02
C LEU A 100 8.94 -5.93 1.57
N SER A 101 9.93 -5.69 0.71
CA SER A 101 11.07 -4.83 1.06
C SER A 101 10.64 -3.38 1.02
N MET A 102 10.83 -2.68 2.14
CA MET A 102 10.42 -1.28 2.27
C MET A 102 11.61 -0.34 2.00
N PRO A 103 11.37 0.81 1.36
CA PRO A 103 12.44 1.74 0.99
C PRO A 103 12.99 2.53 2.19
N VAL A 104 12.30 2.51 3.32
CA VAL A 104 12.68 3.28 4.51
C VAL A 104 12.98 2.36 5.68
N PHE A 105 13.96 2.75 6.50
CA PHE A 105 14.46 1.95 7.61
C PHE A 105 13.71 2.17 8.92
N GLY A 106 12.93 3.20 9.00
CA GLY A 106 12.12 3.63 10.15
C GLY A 106 11.69 5.06 9.94
N ALA A 107 10.52 5.44 10.42
CA ALA A 107 9.84 6.68 10.05
C ALA A 107 9.68 6.81 8.52
N GLY A 108 9.29 7.98 8.02
CA GLY A 108 9.22 8.21 6.57
C GLY A 108 8.07 7.46 5.87
N THR A 109 6.95 7.23 6.53
CA THR A 109 5.75 6.56 6.01
C THR A 109 5.32 7.10 4.66
N SER A 110 5.40 8.42 4.48
CA SER A 110 5.07 9.09 3.23
C SER A 110 5.91 8.61 2.04
N ASN A 111 7.14 8.18 2.26
CA ASN A 111 7.98 7.62 1.22
C ASN A 111 7.49 6.22 0.78
N SER A 112 7.16 5.36 1.74
CA SER A 112 6.56 4.05 1.45
C SER A 112 5.19 4.17 0.79
N GLU A 113 4.39 5.13 1.26
CA GLU A 113 3.09 5.47 0.70
C GLU A 113 3.20 5.96 -0.74
N PHE A 114 4.19 6.83 -1.02
CA PHE A 114 4.47 7.30 -2.36
C PHE A 114 4.81 6.16 -3.32
N GLU A 115 5.77 5.30 -2.95
CA GLU A 115 6.14 4.15 -3.78
C GLU A 115 4.96 3.21 -4.05
N PHE A 116 4.13 2.96 -3.03
CA PHE A 116 2.94 2.11 -3.20
C PHE A 116 1.92 2.74 -4.15
N LEU A 117 1.68 4.05 -4.03
CA LEU A 117 0.64 4.73 -4.81
C LEU A 117 1.10 5.06 -6.24
N SER A 118 2.35 5.46 -6.44
CA SER A 118 2.87 5.87 -7.75
C SER A 118 3.51 4.72 -8.54
N GLY A 119 4.05 3.72 -7.84
CA GLY A 119 4.92 2.71 -8.45
C GLY A 119 6.35 3.20 -8.70
N ASP A 120 6.65 4.45 -8.40
CA ASP A 120 7.98 5.04 -8.59
C ASP A 120 8.87 4.80 -7.37
N SER A 121 10.14 4.47 -7.58
CA SER A 121 11.08 4.25 -6.49
C SER A 121 11.76 5.54 -6.02
N ILE A 122 11.82 5.74 -4.69
CA ILE A 122 12.59 6.83 -4.08
C ILE A 122 14.10 6.59 -4.06
N SER A 123 14.57 5.42 -4.49
CA SER A 123 16.00 5.07 -4.46
C SER A 123 16.88 6.03 -5.28
N PHE A 124 16.29 6.76 -6.22
CA PHE A 124 16.97 7.78 -7.04
C PHE A 124 16.99 9.16 -6.39
N LEU A 125 16.36 9.34 -5.24
CA LEU A 125 16.32 10.60 -4.51
C LEU A 125 17.41 10.64 -3.42
N PRO A 126 17.80 11.82 -2.95
CA PRO A 126 18.77 11.94 -1.87
C PRO A 126 18.34 11.18 -0.61
N THR A 127 19.30 10.52 0.02
CA THR A 127 19.06 9.77 1.27
C THR A 127 18.45 10.67 2.35
N GLY A 128 17.40 10.18 3.00
CA GLY A 128 16.73 10.89 4.08
C GLY A 128 15.75 11.97 3.62
N CYS A 129 15.51 12.13 2.29
CA CYS A 129 14.48 13.03 1.82
C CYS A 129 13.08 12.54 2.18
N ASN A 130 12.14 13.48 2.31
CA ASN A 130 10.72 13.21 2.33
C ASN A 130 10.13 13.63 0.98
N VAL A 131 9.62 12.66 0.22
CA VAL A 131 9.16 12.87 -1.15
C VAL A 131 7.97 13.84 -1.19
N TYR A 132 7.03 13.72 -0.26
CA TYR A 132 5.84 14.58 -0.22
C TYR A 132 6.17 16.04 0.10
N GLN A 133 7.16 16.28 0.94
CA GLN A 133 7.58 17.64 1.30
C GLN A 133 8.44 18.29 0.22
N SER A 134 9.28 17.51 -0.45
CA SER A 134 10.36 18.05 -1.26
C SER A 134 10.12 17.94 -2.78
N TYR A 135 9.47 16.85 -3.24
CA TYR A 135 9.46 16.49 -4.66
C TYR A 135 8.09 16.50 -5.31
N VAL A 136 7.01 16.12 -4.61
CA VAL A 136 5.66 16.15 -5.19
C VAL A 136 5.17 17.60 -5.23
N LYS A 137 5.27 18.22 -6.39
CA LYS A 137 4.88 19.61 -6.65
C LYS A 137 3.83 19.75 -7.75
N ASP A 138 3.59 18.68 -8.48
CA ASP A 138 2.64 18.62 -9.59
C ASP A 138 1.95 17.24 -9.58
N THR A 139 0.99 17.05 -10.47
CA THR A 139 0.24 15.80 -10.60
C THR A 139 1.18 14.63 -10.90
N VAL A 140 1.01 13.56 -10.14
CA VAL A 140 1.77 12.31 -10.29
C VAL A 140 0.80 11.21 -10.70
N PRO A 141 1.06 10.47 -11.79
CA PRO A 141 0.32 9.26 -12.12
C PRO A 141 0.35 8.28 -10.95
N SER A 142 -0.79 7.73 -10.60
CA SER A 142 -0.89 6.86 -9.43
C SER A 142 -1.95 5.78 -9.58
N LEU A 143 -1.93 4.78 -8.71
CA LEU A 143 -3.01 3.83 -8.55
C LEU A 143 -4.35 4.54 -8.32
N VAL A 144 -4.35 5.62 -7.53
CA VAL A 144 -5.54 6.41 -7.21
C VAL A 144 -6.12 7.07 -8.45
N SER A 145 -5.28 7.75 -9.26
CA SER A 145 -5.71 8.37 -10.50
C SER A 145 -6.21 7.35 -11.54
N THR A 146 -5.56 6.18 -11.60
CA THR A 146 -5.97 5.07 -12.46
C THR A 146 -7.35 4.55 -12.08
N LEU A 147 -7.58 4.32 -10.79
CA LEU A 147 -8.91 3.90 -10.29
C LEU A 147 -9.98 4.97 -10.52
N GLY A 148 -9.61 6.24 -10.40
CA GLY A 148 -10.50 7.34 -10.75
C GLY A 148 -10.93 7.34 -12.22
N ALA A 149 -10.03 7.04 -13.13
CA ALA A 149 -10.36 6.90 -14.56
C ALA A 149 -11.32 5.73 -14.84
N LEU A 150 -11.35 4.74 -13.94
CA LEU A 150 -12.30 3.62 -13.98
C LEU A 150 -13.63 3.92 -13.25
N GLY A 151 -13.82 5.13 -12.73
CA GLY A 151 -15.06 5.55 -12.09
C GLY A 151 -15.15 5.30 -10.58
N TYR A 152 -14.06 4.93 -9.92
CA TYR A 152 -14.04 4.82 -8.46
C TYR A 152 -14.06 6.20 -7.79
N SER A 153 -14.82 6.36 -6.72
CA SER A 153 -14.60 7.44 -5.75
C SER A 153 -13.37 7.12 -4.91
N ARG A 154 -12.57 8.15 -4.58
CA ARG A 154 -11.23 8.00 -4.02
C ARG A 154 -11.08 8.84 -2.77
N THR A 155 -11.08 8.17 -1.64
CA THR A 155 -10.97 8.82 -0.33
C THR A 155 -9.75 8.31 0.40
N ALA A 156 -8.89 9.22 0.85
CA ALA A 156 -7.83 8.93 1.80
C ALA A 156 -8.35 9.17 3.23
N PHE A 157 -7.92 8.32 4.15
CA PHE A 157 -8.20 8.46 5.58
C PHE A 157 -6.90 8.32 6.37
N HIS A 158 -6.63 9.26 7.28
CA HIS A 158 -5.46 9.20 8.13
C HIS A 158 -5.80 9.71 9.55
N PRO A 159 -5.67 8.87 10.59
CA PRO A 159 -6.07 9.22 11.95
C PRO A 159 -5.02 10.10 12.66
N TYR A 160 -4.51 11.10 11.98
CA TYR A 160 -3.57 12.09 12.48
C TYR A 160 -3.84 13.45 11.79
N TYR A 161 -3.08 14.49 12.19
CA TYR A 161 -3.24 15.82 11.62
C TYR A 161 -3.04 15.85 10.11
N GLY A 162 -3.96 16.50 9.41
CA GLY A 162 -3.99 16.54 7.95
C GLY A 162 -2.76 17.18 7.30
N GLU A 163 -2.09 18.09 8.01
CA GLU A 163 -0.84 18.71 7.55
C GLU A 163 0.37 17.77 7.66
N GLY A 164 0.24 16.66 8.39
CA GLY A 164 1.31 15.69 8.56
C GLY A 164 1.87 15.22 7.22
N TRP A 165 3.19 15.34 7.03
CA TRP A 165 3.89 15.01 5.79
C TRP A 165 3.40 15.76 4.54
N ASN A 166 2.76 16.93 4.69
CA ASN A 166 2.22 17.72 3.57
C ASN A 166 1.06 17.02 2.80
N ARG A 167 0.34 16.09 3.43
CA ARG A 167 -0.68 15.26 2.77
C ARG A 167 -1.82 16.06 2.16
N ARG A 168 -2.27 17.14 2.81
CA ARG A 168 -3.33 18.01 2.26
C ARG A 168 -3.02 18.53 0.86
N ASN A 169 -1.76 18.84 0.59
CA ASN A 169 -1.33 19.34 -0.72
C ASN A 169 -1.02 18.20 -1.69
N VAL A 170 -0.51 17.07 -1.21
CA VAL A 170 -0.03 15.98 -2.05
C VAL A 170 -1.14 15.03 -2.49
N TYR A 171 -2.10 14.72 -1.65
CA TYR A 171 -3.15 13.76 -1.99
C TYR A 171 -3.99 14.16 -3.21
N PRO A 172 -4.40 15.42 -3.40
CA PRO A 172 -5.03 15.84 -4.65
C PRO A 172 -4.14 15.62 -5.88
N LEU A 173 -2.82 15.82 -5.76
CA LEU A 173 -1.86 15.60 -6.84
C LEU A 173 -1.69 14.12 -7.20
N LEU A 174 -1.93 13.22 -6.25
CA LEU A 174 -2.00 11.77 -6.46
C LEU A 174 -3.39 11.29 -6.94
N GLY A 175 -4.37 12.17 -7.00
CA GLY A 175 -5.69 11.88 -7.53
C GLY A 175 -6.77 11.54 -6.50
N PHE A 176 -6.55 11.72 -5.21
CA PHE A 176 -7.61 11.61 -4.21
C PHE A 176 -8.61 12.76 -4.35
N GLU A 177 -9.90 12.45 -4.22
CA GLU A 177 -11.00 13.42 -4.23
C GLU A 177 -11.28 13.95 -2.82
N ASN A 178 -11.14 13.08 -1.84
CA ASN A 178 -11.40 13.39 -0.45
C ASN A 178 -10.24 12.97 0.42
N TYR A 179 -9.95 13.75 1.44
CA TYR A 179 -9.01 13.42 2.48
C TYR A 179 -9.65 13.69 3.85
N ILE A 180 -9.78 12.65 4.65
CA ILE A 180 -10.32 12.68 6.00
C ILE A 180 -9.16 12.51 6.97
N SER A 181 -8.96 13.50 7.81
CA SER A 181 -7.92 13.54 8.85
C SER A 181 -8.55 13.59 10.23
N ILE A 182 -7.74 13.55 11.29
CA ILE A 182 -8.27 13.52 12.66
C ILE A 182 -9.17 14.70 12.98
N GLU A 183 -8.92 15.85 12.35
CA GLU A 183 -9.71 17.06 12.53
C GLU A 183 -11.16 16.94 12.02
N ASP A 184 -11.41 15.96 11.16
CA ASP A 184 -12.70 15.75 10.52
C ASP A 184 -13.64 14.83 11.33
N PHE A 185 -13.11 14.08 12.31
CA PHE A 185 -13.90 13.09 13.06
C PHE A 185 -13.68 13.13 14.59
N VAL A 186 -12.82 13.99 15.08
CA VAL A 186 -12.60 14.21 16.51
C VAL A 186 -12.97 15.63 16.88
N ASP A 187 -13.73 15.81 17.98
CA ASP A 187 -14.12 17.12 18.46
C ASP A 187 -12.90 18.01 18.78
N GLN A 188 -12.99 19.27 18.42
CA GLN A 188 -11.89 20.23 18.56
C GLN A 188 -11.42 20.35 20.02
N ASP A 189 -12.32 20.31 20.99
CA ASP A 189 -11.99 20.36 22.41
C ASP A 189 -11.12 19.18 22.86
N ILE A 190 -11.35 18.00 22.29
CA ILE A 190 -10.54 16.79 22.52
C ILE A 190 -9.16 16.96 21.91
N LEU A 191 -9.08 17.47 20.70
CA LEU A 191 -7.81 17.73 20.01
C LEU A 191 -6.97 18.76 20.75
N ASP A 192 -7.58 19.83 21.24
CA ASP A 192 -6.90 20.88 21.99
C ASP A 192 -6.37 20.36 23.33
N THR A 193 -7.14 19.51 24.00
CA THR A 193 -6.70 18.82 25.23
C THR A 193 -5.51 17.90 24.94
N TYR A 194 -5.55 17.16 23.83
CA TYR A 194 -4.46 16.29 23.42
C TYR A 194 -3.18 17.08 23.10
N LYS A 195 -3.29 18.20 22.40
CA LYS A 195 -2.16 19.09 22.12
C LYS A 195 -1.53 19.63 23.41
N GLN A 196 -2.34 20.15 24.30
CA GLN A 196 -1.86 20.70 25.58
C GLN A 196 -1.10 19.65 26.41
N ASN A 197 -1.53 18.39 26.39
CA ASN A 197 -0.88 17.31 27.12
C ASN A 197 0.42 16.83 26.49
N ASN A 198 0.62 17.05 25.19
CA ASN A 198 1.82 16.63 24.45
C ASN A 198 2.86 17.76 24.30
N ASP A 199 2.48 19.02 24.50
CA ASP A 199 3.41 20.16 24.49
C ASP A 199 4.19 20.30 25.83
N VAL A 200 3.99 19.39 26.76
CA VAL A 200 4.64 19.39 28.11
C VAL A 200 5.84 18.42 28.17
N THR A 201 6.28 17.90 27.03
CA THR A 201 7.53 17.14 26.91
C THR A 201 8.47 17.83 25.94
#